data_c79568f9911c9e126565477360493eef
#
_entry.id   c79568f9911c9e126565477360493eef
#
_cell.length_a   1.000
_cell.length_b   1.000
_cell.length_c   1.000
_cell.angle_alpha   90.00
_cell.angle_beta   90.00
_cell.angle_gamma   90.00
#
_symmetry.space_group_name_H-M   'P 1'
#
loop_
_entity.id
_entity.type
_entity.pdbx_description
1 polymer ?
#
loop_
_entity_poly.entity_id
_entity_poly.type
_entity_poly.pdbx_seq_one_letter_code
_entity_poly.pdbx_strand_id
1 'polypeptide(L)'
;MKKLSLLLLSFASAQINYSGEINPSVMTRKSDQSQINLPFRIASLEGGYTFGSVDLKTSIAIEHRWNTGESVFNLREVYLAYYPDWGEVKFGKQIHAWGAVDGNNPTDNLNPYDYYYMFSPGTKRKLGTISFSSKIYVGNFQLEGIIIPKHEINRMPYGEKDFPLSMP
;
A
#
# COMPACT_ATOMS: atom_id res chain seq x y z
N MET A 1 24.66 27.40 18.59
CA MET A 1 24.72 27.49 17.12
C MET A 1 25.42 26.30 16.43
N LYS A 2 26.40 25.61 17.08
CA LYS A 2 27.10 24.44 16.44
C LYS A 2 26.24 23.17 16.20
N LYS A 3 25.18 22.97 16.99
CA LYS A 3 24.29 21.76 16.85
C LYS A 3 23.33 21.82 15.66
N LEU A 4 22.94 23.03 15.22
CA LEU A 4 22.04 23.22 14.09
C LEU A 4 22.75 22.93 12.74
N SER A 5 24.05 23.28 12.67
CA SER A 5 24.88 23.01 11.48
C SER A 5 25.13 21.51 11.25
N LEU A 6 25.18 20.70 12.32
CA LEU A 6 25.36 19.26 12.21
C LEU A 6 24.07 18.56 11.67
N LEU A 7 22.90 19.09 12.06
CA LEU A 7 21.61 18.59 11.56
C LEU A 7 21.44 18.89 10.06
N LEU A 8 21.84 20.06 9.61
CA LEU A 8 21.80 20.45 8.19
C LEU A 8 22.76 19.63 7.30
N LEU A 9 23.92 19.24 7.84
CA LEU A 9 24.88 18.40 7.13
C LEU A 9 24.36 16.94 6.96
N SER A 10 23.59 16.43 7.91
CA SER A 10 22.97 15.08 7.78
C SER A 10 21.87 15.04 6.72
N PHE A 11 21.18 16.14 6.46
CA PHE A 11 20.18 16.21 5.36
C PHE A 11 20.82 16.25 3.97
N ALA A 12 22.05 16.69 3.84
CA ALA A 12 22.74 16.78 2.54
C ALA A 12 23.11 15.40 1.95
N SER A 13 23.10 14.34 2.76
CA SER A 13 23.37 12.95 2.32
C SER A 13 22.11 12.12 2.09
N ALA A 14 20.94 12.72 2.25
CA ALA A 14 19.67 12.02 2.14
C ALA A 14 19.13 12.11 0.72
N GLN A 15 18.69 10.97 0.19
CA GLN A 15 18.05 10.90 -1.12
C GLN A 15 16.53 10.83 -0.93
N ILE A 16 15.84 11.82 -1.49
CA ILE A 16 14.37 11.85 -1.53
C ILE A 16 13.92 11.33 -2.90
N ASN A 17 13.06 10.33 -2.89
CA ASN A 17 12.41 9.80 -4.08
C ASN A 17 10.91 9.97 -3.93
N TYR A 18 10.22 10.38 -4.99
CA TYR A 18 8.77 10.46 -5.00
C TYR A 18 8.23 10.11 -6.37
N SER A 19 7.05 9.53 -6.39
CA SER A 19 6.26 9.29 -7.60
C SER A 19 4.79 9.47 -7.29
N GLY A 20 4.01 9.80 -8.30
CA GLY A 20 2.56 9.97 -8.13
C GLY A 20 1.81 9.66 -9.40
N GLU A 21 0.56 9.24 -9.23
CA GLU A 21 -0.37 8.95 -10.32
C GLU A 21 -1.66 9.69 -10.04
N ILE A 22 -2.23 10.34 -11.07
CA ILE A 22 -3.57 10.91 -11.04
C ILE A 22 -4.39 10.17 -12.09
N ASN A 23 -5.45 9.51 -11.65
CA ASN A 23 -6.32 8.71 -12.50
C ASN A 23 -7.80 8.99 -12.17
N PRO A 24 -8.38 10.06 -12.70
CA PRO A 24 -9.77 10.46 -12.44
C PRO A 24 -10.74 9.53 -13.18
N SER A 25 -10.89 8.31 -12.67
CA SER A 25 -11.80 7.31 -13.23
C SER A 25 -13.23 7.51 -12.74
N VAL A 26 -14.20 7.20 -13.59
CA VAL A 26 -15.62 7.22 -13.29
C VAL A 26 -16.26 5.98 -13.92
N MET A 27 -17.30 5.44 -13.27
CA MET A 27 -18.10 4.36 -13.82
C MET A 27 -19.57 4.77 -13.92
N THR A 28 -20.20 4.40 -15.03
CA THR A 28 -21.63 4.61 -15.25
C THR A 28 -22.31 3.27 -15.53
N ARG A 29 -23.52 3.13 -15.04
CA ARG A 29 -24.36 1.96 -15.33
C ARG A 29 -24.90 2.06 -16.76
N LYS A 30 -24.76 0.98 -17.53
CA LYS A 30 -25.15 0.99 -18.96
C LYS A 30 -26.67 1.05 -19.13
N SER A 31 -27.45 0.51 -18.19
CA SER A 31 -28.90 0.37 -18.30
C SER A 31 -29.67 1.71 -18.24
N ASP A 32 -29.22 2.62 -17.38
CA ASP A 32 -29.89 3.88 -17.09
C ASP A 32 -28.95 5.10 -17.11
N GLN A 33 -27.69 4.86 -17.48
CA GLN A 33 -26.61 5.85 -17.51
C GLN A 33 -26.35 6.55 -16.16
N SER A 34 -26.87 6.01 -15.07
CA SER A 34 -26.60 6.53 -13.74
C SER A 34 -25.12 6.35 -13.36
N GLN A 35 -24.59 7.36 -12.68
CA GLN A 35 -23.23 7.30 -12.15
C GLN A 35 -23.16 6.35 -10.95
N ILE A 36 -22.17 5.47 -10.95
CA ILE A 36 -21.93 4.51 -9.87
C ILE A 36 -21.26 5.22 -8.70
N ASN A 37 -21.87 5.10 -7.52
CA ASN A 37 -21.39 5.73 -6.28
C ASN A 37 -20.49 4.79 -5.48
N LEU A 38 -19.32 4.47 -6.01
CA LEU A 38 -18.28 3.71 -5.30
C LEU A 38 -17.06 4.60 -5.07
N PRO A 39 -16.18 4.28 -4.12
CA PRO A 39 -14.91 4.99 -3.95
C PRO A 39 -13.97 4.66 -5.11
N PHE A 40 -13.53 5.70 -5.82
CA PHE A 40 -12.53 5.61 -6.88
C PHE A 40 -11.20 6.15 -6.36
N ARG A 41 -10.13 5.41 -6.54
CA ARG A 41 -8.78 5.87 -6.22
C ARG A 41 -8.31 6.80 -7.33
N ILE A 42 -8.54 8.10 -7.15
CA ILE A 42 -8.30 9.13 -8.17
C ILE A 42 -6.87 9.66 -8.18
N ALA A 43 -6.15 9.49 -7.08
CA ALA A 43 -4.74 9.88 -6.99
C ALA A 43 -3.99 8.97 -6.02
N SER A 44 -2.69 8.78 -6.29
CA SER A 44 -1.76 8.16 -5.36
C SER A 44 -0.43 8.89 -5.36
N LEU A 45 0.23 8.89 -4.22
CA LEU A 45 1.56 9.45 -4.01
C LEU A 45 2.40 8.44 -3.23
N GLU A 46 3.56 8.13 -3.77
CA GLU A 46 4.59 7.35 -3.12
C GLU A 46 5.77 8.25 -2.78
N GLY A 47 6.30 8.10 -1.59
CA GLY A 47 7.46 8.84 -1.11
C GLY A 47 8.49 7.92 -0.49
N GLY A 48 9.76 8.21 -0.70
CA GLY A 48 10.88 7.51 -0.11
C GLY A 48 11.94 8.49 0.36
N TYR A 49 12.57 8.15 1.48
CA TYR A 49 13.69 8.89 2.04
C TYR A 49 14.77 7.89 2.45
N THR A 50 15.95 8.00 1.83
CA THR A 50 17.06 7.08 2.06
C THR A 50 18.14 7.79 2.88
N PHE A 51 18.56 7.15 3.96
CA PHE A 51 19.69 7.57 4.78
C PHE A 51 20.61 6.37 5.09
N GLY A 52 21.74 6.31 4.41
CA GLY A 52 22.67 5.19 4.51
C GLY A 52 21.98 3.87 4.11
N SER A 53 21.96 2.89 5.02
CA SER A 53 21.31 1.60 4.80
C SER A 53 19.85 1.55 5.26
N VAL A 54 19.23 2.71 5.53
CA VAL A 54 17.85 2.80 6.01
C VAL A 54 17.00 3.59 5.03
N ASP A 55 15.86 3.02 4.66
CA ASP A 55 14.81 3.69 3.87
C ASP A 55 13.57 3.90 4.74
N LEU A 56 12.99 5.08 4.66
CA LEU A 56 11.60 5.33 5.01
C LEU A 56 10.78 5.33 3.72
N LYS A 57 9.72 4.52 3.67
CA LYS A 57 8.79 4.50 2.53
C LYS A 57 7.37 4.79 2.97
N THR A 58 6.65 5.52 2.12
CA THR A 58 5.23 5.84 2.34
C THR A 58 4.46 5.76 1.04
N SER A 59 3.20 5.33 1.11
CA SER A 59 2.26 5.33 -0.01
C SER A 59 0.90 5.78 0.50
N ILE A 60 0.36 6.83 -0.13
CA ILE A 60 -0.93 7.44 0.19
C ILE A 60 -1.79 7.40 -1.07
N ALA A 61 -3.09 7.19 -0.89
CA ALA A 61 -4.06 7.32 -1.97
C ALA A 61 -5.22 8.25 -1.56
N ILE A 62 -5.83 8.88 -2.55
CA ILE A 62 -7.07 9.63 -2.40
C ILE A 62 -8.17 8.83 -3.05
N GLU A 63 -9.17 8.47 -2.27
CA GLU A 63 -10.40 7.83 -2.73
C GLU A 63 -11.51 8.88 -2.78
N HIS A 64 -12.24 8.95 -3.89
CA HIS A 64 -13.29 9.92 -4.13
C HIS A 64 -14.58 9.25 -4.58
N ARG A 65 -15.71 9.72 -4.06
CA ARG A 65 -17.06 9.33 -4.49
C ARG A 65 -17.69 10.51 -5.25
N TRP A 66 -17.87 10.33 -6.55
CA TRP A 66 -18.35 11.43 -7.41
C TRP A 66 -19.75 11.93 -7.08
N ASN A 67 -20.67 11.02 -6.67
CA ASN A 67 -22.05 11.40 -6.41
C ASN A 67 -22.23 12.17 -5.08
N THR A 68 -21.42 11.86 -4.08
CA THR A 68 -21.48 12.51 -2.76
C THR A 68 -20.46 13.61 -2.60
N GLY A 69 -19.43 13.67 -3.48
CA GLY A 69 -18.31 14.59 -3.36
C GLY A 69 -17.36 14.25 -2.21
N GLU A 70 -17.54 13.09 -1.56
CA GLU A 70 -16.73 12.65 -0.43
C GLU A 70 -15.33 12.23 -0.90
N SER A 71 -14.30 12.71 -0.21
CA SER A 71 -12.91 12.32 -0.44
C SER A 71 -12.29 11.81 0.85
N VAL A 72 -11.57 10.69 0.77
CA VAL A 72 -10.90 10.05 1.90
C VAL A 72 -9.42 9.85 1.58
N PHE A 73 -8.55 10.24 2.51
CA PHE A 73 -7.12 9.92 2.45
C PHE A 73 -6.90 8.51 3.01
N ASN A 74 -6.27 7.67 2.23
CA ASN A 74 -5.94 6.30 2.59
C ASN A 74 -4.42 6.14 2.66
N LEU A 75 -3.88 6.00 3.88
CA LEU A 75 -2.49 5.62 4.10
C LEU A 75 -2.35 4.13 3.80
N ARG A 76 -1.81 3.80 2.63
CA ARG A 76 -1.66 2.42 2.16
C ARG A 76 -0.46 1.74 2.81
N GLU A 77 0.70 2.41 2.81
CA GLU A 77 1.94 1.91 3.38
C GLU A 77 2.70 3.02 4.08
N VAL A 78 3.34 2.69 5.19
CA VAL A 78 4.39 3.47 5.83
C VAL A 78 5.27 2.53 6.64
N TYR A 79 6.54 2.41 6.23
CA TYR A 79 7.47 1.52 6.89
C TYR A 79 8.91 1.98 6.78
N LEU A 80 9.72 1.52 7.72
CA LEU A 80 11.18 1.59 7.68
C LEU A 80 11.73 0.29 7.12
N ALA A 81 12.71 0.40 6.24
CA ALA A 81 13.48 -0.72 5.72
C ALA A 81 14.96 -0.52 6.03
N TYR A 82 15.60 -1.52 6.58
CA TYR A 82 17.03 -1.57 6.85
C TYR A 82 17.68 -2.67 6.01
N TYR A 83 18.75 -2.33 5.33
CA TYR A 83 19.47 -3.22 4.41
C TYR A 83 20.89 -3.51 4.91
N PRO A 84 21.07 -4.45 5.86
CA PRO A 84 22.39 -4.94 6.22
C PRO A 84 22.96 -5.85 5.13
N ASP A 85 24.28 -6.12 5.16
CA ASP A 85 24.96 -6.96 4.17
C ASP A 85 24.39 -8.39 4.07
N TRP A 86 23.74 -8.87 5.12
CA TRP A 86 23.16 -10.21 5.18
C TRP A 86 21.68 -10.28 4.74
N GLY A 87 21.03 -9.14 4.43
CA GLY A 87 19.62 -9.23 4.07
C GLY A 87 18.83 -7.92 4.09
N GLU A 88 17.60 -8.04 4.52
CA GLU A 88 16.62 -6.93 4.58
C GLU A 88 15.76 -7.10 5.84
N VAL A 89 15.48 -6.01 6.54
CA VAL A 89 14.54 -5.97 7.66
C VAL A 89 13.58 -4.80 7.46
N LYS A 90 12.27 -5.07 7.57
CA LYS A 90 11.25 -4.02 7.45
C LYS A 90 10.32 -4.02 8.65
N PHE A 91 9.87 -2.84 9.05
CA PHE A 91 8.89 -2.65 10.10
C PHE A 91 7.94 -1.50 9.79
N GLY A 92 6.64 -1.74 9.95
CA GLY A 92 5.59 -0.75 9.77
C GLY A 92 4.40 -1.31 9.01
N LYS A 93 3.58 -0.41 8.47
CA LYS A 93 2.42 -0.76 7.65
C LYS A 93 2.87 -1.10 6.23
N GLN A 94 2.73 -2.35 5.82
CA GLN A 94 3.25 -2.90 4.58
C GLN A 94 2.18 -3.68 3.81
N ILE A 95 2.32 -3.70 2.49
CA ILE A 95 1.57 -4.60 1.60
C ILE A 95 2.55 -5.65 1.07
N HIS A 96 2.36 -6.89 1.49
CA HIS A 96 3.19 -8.01 1.04
C HIS A 96 2.65 -8.60 -0.26
N ALA A 97 3.54 -8.84 -1.22
CA ALA A 97 3.28 -9.69 -2.38
C ALA A 97 3.85 -11.08 -2.06
N TRP A 98 3.02 -11.96 -1.51
CA TRP A 98 3.46 -13.28 -1.06
C TRP A 98 3.05 -14.36 -2.06
N GLY A 99 4.02 -15.23 -2.41
CA GLY A 99 3.81 -16.33 -3.33
C GLY A 99 4.23 -16.04 -4.77
N ALA A 100 4.27 -17.09 -5.58
CA ALA A 100 4.83 -17.07 -6.94
C ALA A 100 3.78 -16.90 -8.04
N VAL A 101 2.49 -16.85 -7.70
CA VAL A 101 1.40 -16.80 -8.68
C VAL A 101 0.85 -15.38 -8.75
N ASP A 102 0.92 -14.77 -9.93
CA ASP A 102 0.27 -13.50 -10.21
C ASP A 102 -1.26 -13.65 -10.25
N GLY A 103 -1.95 -12.64 -9.77
CA GLY A 103 -3.41 -12.57 -9.80
C GLY A 103 -4.06 -13.14 -8.53
N ASN A 104 -4.84 -14.21 -8.63
CA ASN A 104 -5.49 -14.85 -7.49
C ASN A 104 -4.60 -15.93 -6.88
N ASN A 105 -3.75 -15.53 -5.94
CA ASN A 105 -2.91 -16.44 -5.19
C ASN A 105 -3.59 -16.83 -3.87
N PRO A 106 -4.09 -18.06 -3.72
CA PRO A 106 -4.80 -18.50 -2.51
C PRO A 106 -3.88 -18.56 -1.27
N THR A 107 -2.56 -18.59 -1.47
CA THR A 107 -1.59 -18.58 -0.38
C THR A 107 -1.19 -17.17 0.05
N ASP A 108 -1.62 -16.14 -0.67
CA ASP A 108 -1.32 -14.75 -0.37
C ASP A 108 -2.34 -14.14 0.62
N ASN A 109 -2.26 -14.60 1.86
CA ASN A 109 -3.18 -14.28 2.95
C ASN A 109 -2.58 -13.34 4.01
N LEU A 110 -1.41 -12.73 3.74
CA LEU A 110 -0.73 -11.85 4.69
C LEU A 110 -1.43 -10.50 4.85
N ASN A 111 -2.03 -10.00 3.78
CA ASN A 111 -2.74 -8.74 3.78
C ASN A 111 -4.24 -8.94 3.56
N PRO A 112 -5.09 -8.17 4.24
CA PRO A 112 -6.51 -8.16 3.94
C PRO A 112 -6.77 -7.57 2.55
N TYR A 113 -7.89 -7.99 1.95
CA TYR A 113 -8.32 -7.49 0.66
C TYR A 113 -9.24 -6.29 0.80
N ASP A 114 -9.09 -5.35 -0.13
CA ASP A 114 -10.03 -4.26 -0.37
C ASP A 114 -10.93 -4.66 -1.55
N TYR A 115 -12.12 -5.13 -1.25
CA TYR A 115 -13.06 -5.64 -2.26
C TYR A 115 -13.63 -4.55 -3.15
N TYR A 116 -13.55 -3.27 -2.78
CA TYR A 116 -13.86 -2.18 -3.70
C TYR A 116 -12.95 -2.17 -4.94
N TYR A 117 -11.72 -2.71 -4.78
CA TYR A 117 -10.70 -2.81 -5.84
C TYR A 117 -10.41 -4.25 -6.26
N MET A 118 -11.36 -5.18 -6.08
CA MET A 118 -11.16 -6.61 -6.33
C MET A 118 -10.73 -6.92 -7.78
N PHE A 119 -11.09 -6.08 -8.74
CA PHE A 119 -10.69 -6.21 -10.15
C PHE A 119 -9.35 -5.53 -10.47
N SER A 120 -8.74 -4.86 -9.50
CA SER A 120 -7.43 -4.25 -9.68
C SER A 120 -6.32 -5.30 -9.61
N PRO A 121 -5.23 -5.15 -10.39
CA PRO A 121 -4.13 -6.11 -10.40
C PRO A 121 -3.26 -6.01 -9.13
N GLY A 122 -2.69 -7.14 -8.75
CA GLY A 122 -1.63 -7.25 -7.75
C GLY A 122 -1.96 -6.62 -6.40
N THR A 123 -1.03 -5.83 -5.88
CA THR A 123 -1.13 -5.19 -4.56
C THR A 123 -2.14 -4.04 -4.49
N LYS A 124 -2.65 -3.56 -5.63
CA LYS A 124 -3.64 -2.47 -5.67
C LYS A 124 -4.96 -2.84 -4.95
N ARG A 125 -5.31 -4.12 -4.89
CA ARG A 125 -6.50 -4.67 -4.19
C ARG A 125 -6.26 -5.06 -2.73
N LYS A 126 -5.07 -4.80 -2.16
CA LYS A 126 -4.74 -5.16 -0.79
C LYS A 126 -4.71 -3.94 0.11
N LEU A 127 -4.96 -4.16 1.38
CA LEU A 127 -4.76 -3.19 2.46
C LEU A 127 -3.42 -3.46 3.15
N GLY A 128 -2.73 -2.39 3.53
CA GLY A 128 -1.51 -2.52 4.32
C GLY A 128 -1.80 -3.02 5.73
N THR A 129 -0.96 -3.89 6.25
CA THR A 129 -0.99 -4.38 7.63
C THR A 129 0.30 -4.05 8.36
N ILE A 130 0.22 -3.80 9.67
CA ILE A 130 1.41 -3.61 10.49
C ILE A 130 2.10 -4.95 10.63
N SER A 131 3.38 -4.98 10.25
CA SER A 131 4.17 -6.19 10.23
C SER A 131 5.64 -5.91 10.47
N PHE A 132 6.34 -6.95 10.91
CA PHE A 132 7.79 -7.06 10.89
C PHE A 132 8.15 -8.14 9.87
N SER A 133 9.02 -7.82 8.92
CA SER A 133 9.53 -8.80 7.96
C SER A 133 11.05 -8.82 7.98
N SER A 134 11.64 -10.00 7.82
CA SER A 134 13.06 -10.18 7.70
C SER A 134 13.37 -11.16 6.57
N LYS A 135 14.31 -10.79 5.73
CA LYS A 135 14.82 -11.59 4.62
C LYS A 135 16.33 -11.76 4.79
N ILE A 136 16.80 -13.00 4.79
CA ILE A 136 18.18 -13.37 5.00
C ILE A 136 18.71 -14.07 3.75
N TYR A 137 19.86 -13.65 3.26
CA TYR A 137 20.56 -14.23 2.12
C TYR A 137 21.73 -15.08 2.61
N VAL A 138 21.73 -16.38 2.29
CA VAL A 138 22.81 -17.33 2.63
C VAL A 138 23.23 -18.08 1.38
N GLY A 139 24.33 -17.65 0.77
CA GLY A 139 24.76 -18.20 -0.52
C GLY A 139 23.71 -18.03 -1.60
N ASN A 140 23.20 -19.13 -2.14
CA ASN A 140 22.13 -19.13 -3.15
C ASN A 140 20.72 -19.25 -2.54
N PHE A 141 20.60 -19.28 -1.23
CA PHE A 141 19.32 -19.42 -0.54
C PHE A 141 18.83 -18.08 -0.01
N GLN A 142 17.53 -17.91 -0.04
CA GLN A 142 16.82 -16.79 0.59
C GLN A 142 15.81 -17.37 1.59
N LEU A 143 15.89 -16.91 2.84
CA LEU A 143 14.91 -17.21 3.87
C LEU A 143 14.16 -15.91 4.21
N GLU A 144 12.83 -15.97 4.17
CA GLU A 144 11.98 -14.84 4.54
C GLU A 144 11.02 -15.23 5.65
N GLY A 145 10.91 -14.37 6.66
CA GLY A 145 9.98 -14.51 7.77
C GLY A 145 9.17 -13.23 7.95
N ILE A 146 7.86 -13.37 8.21
CA ILE A 146 6.95 -12.24 8.41
C ILE A 146 6.14 -12.49 9.68
N ILE A 147 6.08 -11.48 10.56
CA ILE A 147 5.27 -11.47 11.76
C ILE A 147 4.22 -10.38 11.63
N ILE A 148 2.96 -10.76 11.76
CA ILE A 148 1.80 -9.86 11.74
C ILE A 148 1.14 -9.96 13.12
N PRO A 149 1.32 -8.97 14.02
CA PRO A 149 0.79 -9.03 15.38
C PRO A 149 -0.74 -9.09 15.42
N LYS A 150 -1.40 -8.46 14.46
CA LYS A 150 -2.86 -8.43 14.33
C LYS A 150 -3.24 -8.46 12.86
N HIS A 151 -3.99 -9.49 12.48
CA HIS A 151 -4.55 -9.57 11.13
C HIS A 151 -5.78 -8.65 11.05
N GLU A 152 -5.79 -7.73 10.11
CA GLU A 152 -6.93 -6.85 9.86
C GLU A 152 -7.99 -7.56 9.01
N ILE A 153 -9.25 -7.13 9.11
CA ILE A 153 -10.34 -7.68 8.33
C ILE A 153 -10.34 -7.13 6.90
N ASN A 154 -10.90 -7.89 5.96
CA ASN A 154 -11.13 -7.44 4.61
C ASN A 154 -12.10 -6.25 4.59
N ARG A 155 -11.87 -5.27 3.73
CA ARG A 155 -12.80 -4.17 3.50
C ARG A 155 -13.86 -4.62 2.49
N MET A 156 -15.05 -4.89 3.01
CA MET A 156 -16.18 -5.40 2.23
C MET A 156 -17.16 -4.27 1.89
N PRO A 157 -17.74 -4.23 0.67
CA PRO A 157 -18.70 -3.23 0.24
C PRO A 157 -20.14 -3.54 0.74
N TYR A 158 -20.30 -3.83 2.04
CA TYR A 158 -21.60 -4.10 2.63
C TYR A 158 -22.54 -2.91 2.48
N GLY A 159 -23.79 -3.17 2.05
CA GLY A 159 -24.80 -2.14 1.86
C GLY A 159 -24.62 -1.21 0.67
N GLU A 160 -23.59 -1.41 -0.14
CA GLU A 160 -23.35 -0.63 -1.36
C GLU A 160 -24.25 -1.11 -2.49
N LYS A 161 -25.26 -0.32 -2.82
CA LYS A 161 -26.24 -0.64 -3.88
C LYS A 161 -25.63 -0.72 -5.27
N ASP A 162 -24.53 0.01 -5.49
CA ASP A 162 -23.85 0.10 -6.78
C ASP A 162 -22.75 -0.92 -6.95
N PHE A 163 -22.46 -1.72 -5.93
CA PHE A 163 -21.45 -2.77 -6.04
C PHE A 163 -22.00 -3.91 -6.92
N PRO A 164 -21.20 -4.43 -7.89
CA PRO A 164 -21.71 -5.37 -8.90
C PRO A 164 -22.07 -6.75 -8.36
N LEU A 165 -21.63 -7.08 -7.14
CA LEU A 165 -21.94 -8.34 -6.48
C LEU A 165 -22.84 -8.06 -5.27
N SER A 166 -23.94 -8.82 -5.18
CA SER A 166 -24.80 -8.79 -4.00
C SER A 166 -24.02 -9.34 -2.80
N MET A 167 -23.77 -8.48 -1.81
CA MET A 167 -23.20 -8.88 -0.53
C MET A 167 -24.32 -9.08 0.49
N PRO A 168 -24.30 -10.20 1.25
CA PRO A 168 -25.33 -10.48 2.26
C PRO A 168 -25.31 -9.48 3.41
#